data_8e9abba6981650223ee852acda07ae34
#
_entry.id   8e9abba6981650223ee852acda07ae34
#
_cell.length_a   1.000
_cell.length_b   1.000
_cell.length_c   1.000
_cell.angle_alpha   90.00
_cell.angle_beta   90.00
_cell.angle_gamma   90.00
#
_symmetry.space_group_name_H-M   'P 1'
#
loop_
_entity.id
_entity.type
_entity.pdbx_description
1 polymer ?
#
loop_
_entity_poly.entity_id
_entity_poly.type
_entity_poly.pdbx_seq_one_letter_code
_entity_poly.pdbx_strand_id
1 'polypeptide(L)'
;MRTILTVDDSSSMRQMVRATLQSAGYGVVEATDGQEALEIARTKAVDLVISDVNMPRMDGITLVSELRALPSYRLTPLLLLTTESSREKKLEGKRAGATGWIVKPFNPAQLLATLTRLL
;
A
#
# COMPACT_ATOMS: atom_id res chain seq x y z
N MET A 1 -2.84 -12.58 13.60
CA MET A 1 -3.42 -11.38 12.97
C MET A 1 -2.52 -10.91 11.84
N ARG A 2 -3.09 -10.66 10.67
CA ARG A 2 -2.35 -10.07 9.56
C ARG A 2 -2.16 -8.59 9.79
N THR A 3 -0.98 -8.08 9.50
CA THR A 3 -0.62 -6.67 9.65
C THR A 3 -0.47 -6.00 8.30
N ILE A 4 -1.17 -4.89 8.12
CA ILE A 4 -1.17 -4.12 6.88
C ILE A 4 -0.47 -2.78 7.13
N LEU A 5 0.47 -2.41 6.27
CA LEU A 5 1.08 -1.08 6.28
C LEU A 5 0.32 -0.21 5.28
N THR A 6 -0.28 0.87 5.76
CA THR A 6 -0.97 1.83 4.89
C THR A 6 -0.17 3.12 4.83
N VAL A 7 0.05 3.62 3.62
CA VAL A 7 0.92 4.76 3.35
C VAL A 7 0.16 5.80 2.55
N ASP A 8 -0.04 6.97 3.12
CA ASP A 8 -0.72 8.08 2.47
C ASP A 8 -0.40 9.35 3.23
N ASP A 9 -0.12 10.45 2.53
CA ASP A 9 0.14 11.73 3.18
C ASP A 9 -1.15 12.41 3.65
N SER A 10 -2.31 11.94 3.21
CA SER A 10 -3.62 12.42 3.66
C SER A 10 -4.04 11.68 4.93
N SER A 11 -4.13 12.39 6.05
CA SER A 11 -4.56 11.80 7.32
C SER A 11 -5.99 11.28 7.27
N SER A 12 -6.88 11.98 6.57
CA SER A 12 -8.27 11.55 6.44
C SER A 12 -8.37 10.26 5.63
N MET A 13 -7.60 10.13 4.58
CA MET A 13 -7.60 8.89 3.77
C MET A 13 -7.02 7.73 4.57
N ARG A 14 -5.91 7.95 5.32
CA ARG A 14 -5.35 6.90 6.18
C ARG A 14 -6.38 6.43 7.21
N GLN A 15 -7.14 7.35 7.80
CA GLN A 15 -8.19 6.99 8.76
C GLN A 15 -9.27 6.12 8.13
N MET A 16 -9.70 6.44 6.91
CA MET A 16 -10.72 5.67 6.20
C MET A 16 -10.23 4.26 5.89
N VAL A 17 -9.01 4.14 5.39
CA VAL A 17 -8.41 2.83 5.10
C VAL A 17 -8.23 2.03 6.39
N ARG A 18 -7.70 2.66 7.43
CA ARG A 18 -7.52 2.01 8.74
C ARG A 18 -8.84 1.47 9.28
N ALA A 19 -9.89 2.31 9.27
CA ALA A 19 -11.20 1.89 9.79
C ALA A 19 -11.73 0.66 9.03
N THR A 20 -11.59 0.67 7.70
CA THR A 20 -12.01 -0.44 6.86
C THR A 20 -11.24 -1.72 7.22
N LEU A 21 -9.93 -1.63 7.34
CA LEU A 21 -9.08 -2.79 7.64
C LEU A 21 -9.32 -3.32 9.04
N GLN A 22 -9.43 -2.44 10.02
CA GLN A 22 -9.66 -2.85 11.40
C GLN A 22 -11.02 -3.52 11.58
N SER A 23 -12.04 -3.07 10.83
CA SER A 23 -13.35 -3.70 10.88
C SER A 23 -13.33 -5.15 10.41
N ALA A 24 -12.34 -5.52 9.62
CA ALA A 24 -12.16 -6.88 9.12
C ALA A 24 -11.16 -7.70 9.94
N GLY A 25 -10.65 -7.14 11.05
CA GLY A 25 -9.76 -7.84 11.95
C GLY A 25 -8.28 -7.74 11.63
N TYR A 26 -7.88 -6.88 10.70
CA TYR A 26 -6.46 -6.67 10.39
C TYR A 26 -5.80 -5.72 11.38
N GLY A 27 -4.51 -5.96 11.69
CA GLY A 27 -3.68 -4.98 12.35
C GLY A 27 -3.21 -3.96 11.34
N VAL A 28 -3.07 -2.69 11.74
CA VAL A 28 -2.71 -1.60 10.84
C VAL A 28 -1.54 -0.81 11.39
N VAL A 29 -0.54 -0.59 10.53
CA VAL A 29 0.57 0.33 10.79
C VAL A 29 0.49 1.41 9.73
N GLU A 30 0.77 2.66 10.09
CA GLU A 30 0.61 3.80 9.19
C GLU A 30 1.92 4.51 8.94
N ALA A 31 2.07 5.04 7.72
CA ALA A 31 3.17 5.91 7.33
C ALA A 31 2.63 7.08 6.49
N THR A 32 3.31 8.21 6.55
CA THR A 32 2.87 9.43 5.87
C THR A 32 3.51 9.61 4.48
N ASP A 33 4.59 8.90 4.21
CA ASP A 33 5.26 8.93 2.91
C ASP A 33 6.07 7.65 2.69
N GLY A 34 6.64 7.52 1.50
CA GLY A 34 7.37 6.32 1.14
C GLY A 34 8.65 6.10 1.95
N GLN A 35 9.33 7.18 2.35
CA GLN A 35 10.55 7.06 3.13
C GLN A 35 10.26 6.47 4.51
N GLU A 36 9.25 6.99 5.19
CA GLU A 36 8.83 6.46 6.49
C GLU A 36 8.37 5.01 6.36
N ALA A 37 7.61 4.70 5.31
CA ALA A 37 7.12 3.35 5.07
C ALA A 37 8.28 2.36 4.89
N LEU A 38 9.30 2.76 4.14
CA LEU A 38 10.46 1.90 3.91
C LEU A 38 11.22 1.62 5.21
N GLU A 39 11.38 2.64 6.05
CA GLU A 39 12.02 2.49 7.36
C GLU A 39 11.23 1.52 8.24
N ILE A 40 9.90 1.66 8.28
CA ILE A 40 9.04 0.75 9.03
C ILE A 40 9.18 -0.67 8.51
N ALA A 41 9.14 -0.86 7.20
CA ALA A 41 9.20 -2.18 6.59
C ALA A 41 10.53 -2.90 6.86
N ARG A 42 11.62 -2.16 7.04
CA ARG A 42 12.92 -2.74 7.36
C ARG A 42 12.99 -3.29 8.78
N THR A 43 12.20 -2.74 9.68
CA THR A 43 12.26 -3.09 11.10
C THR A 43 11.08 -3.90 11.59
N LYS A 44 9.99 -3.94 10.82
CA LYS A 44 8.75 -4.60 11.22
C LYS A 44 8.19 -5.40 10.05
N ALA A 45 7.92 -6.67 10.27
CA ALA A 45 7.32 -7.51 9.24
C ALA A 45 5.86 -7.13 9.04
N VAL A 46 5.47 -6.84 7.80
CA VAL A 46 4.08 -6.61 7.44
C VAL A 46 3.67 -7.59 6.36
N ASP A 47 2.38 -7.91 6.32
CA ASP A 47 1.87 -8.95 5.42
C ASP A 47 1.40 -8.41 4.08
N LEU A 48 1.09 -7.12 4.02
CA LEU A 48 0.64 -6.46 2.81
C LEU A 48 0.85 -4.94 2.97
N VAL A 49 1.12 -4.25 1.87
CA VAL A 49 1.28 -2.80 1.87
C VAL A 49 0.24 -2.18 0.94
N ILE A 50 -0.41 -1.12 1.40
CA ILE A 50 -1.30 -0.29 0.59
C ILE A 50 -0.72 1.12 0.59
N SER A 51 -0.36 1.65 -0.57
CA SER A 51 0.28 2.96 -0.67
C SER A 51 -0.36 3.83 -1.73
N ASP A 52 -0.47 5.12 -1.43
CA ASP A 52 -0.74 6.11 -2.47
C ASP A 52 0.48 6.23 -3.38
N VAL A 53 0.29 6.81 -4.55
CA VAL A 53 1.38 7.07 -5.50
C VAL A 53 2.02 8.43 -5.21
N ASN A 54 1.22 9.48 -5.13
CA ASN A 54 1.73 10.85 -5.02
C ASN A 54 1.92 11.26 -3.57
N MET A 55 3.18 11.24 -3.12
CA MET A 55 3.55 11.57 -1.74
C MET A 55 4.87 12.32 -1.75
N PRO A 56 5.13 13.16 -0.71
CA PRO A 56 6.43 13.82 -0.61
C PRO A 56 7.55 12.84 -0.27
N ARG A 57 8.77 13.24 -0.50
CA ARG A 57 10.02 12.53 -0.23
C ARG A 57 10.21 11.27 -1.09
N MET A 58 9.28 10.34 -1.05
CA MET A 58 9.34 9.12 -1.88
C MET A 58 7.92 8.75 -2.29
N ASP A 59 7.64 8.65 -3.57
CA ASP A 59 6.33 8.27 -4.07
C ASP A 59 6.09 6.76 -3.94
N GLY A 60 4.84 6.35 -4.16
CA GLY A 60 4.44 4.96 -3.97
C GLY A 60 5.05 3.99 -4.98
N ILE A 61 5.31 4.42 -6.20
CA ILE A 61 5.93 3.56 -7.21
C ILE A 61 7.39 3.30 -6.85
N THR A 62 8.11 4.33 -6.41
CA THR A 62 9.47 4.18 -5.92
C THR A 62 9.51 3.30 -4.67
N LEU A 63 8.55 3.48 -3.76
CA LEU A 63 8.43 2.64 -2.57
C LEU A 63 8.29 1.16 -2.95
N VAL A 64 7.41 0.85 -3.90
CA VAL A 64 7.23 -0.53 -4.37
C VAL A 64 8.55 -1.10 -4.89
N SER A 65 9.27 -0.33 -5.71
CA SER A 65 10.56 -0.75 -6.25
C SER A 65 11.57 -1.03 -5.13
N GLU A 66 11.64 -0.13 -4.13
CA GLU A 66 12.55 -0.29 -3.00
C GLU A 66 12.18 -1.50 -2.13
N LEU A 67 10.89 -1.72 -1.90
CA LEU A 67 10.44 -2.89 -1.14
C LEU A 67 10.76 -4.19 -1.86
N ARG A 68 10.60 -4.23 -3.19
CA ARG A 68 10.93 -5.43 -3.96
C ARG A 68 12.42 -5.76 -3.92
N ALA A 69 13.28 -4.78 -3.66
CA ALA A 69 14.70 -5.02 -3.50
C ALA A 69 15.04 -5.65 -2.15
N LEU A 70 14.12 -5.61 -1.19
CA LEU A 70 14.31 -6.25 0.12
C LEU A 70 13.89 -7.71 0.02
N PRO A 71 14.78 -8.68 0.34
CA PRO A 71 14.45 -10.11 0.19
C PRO A 71 13.18 -10.54 0.93
N SER A 72 12.91 -9.97 2.10
CA SER A 72 11.75 -10.32 2.90
C SER A 72 10.42 -9.87 2.29
N TYR A 73 10.45 -8.97 1.30
CA TYR A 73 9.23 -8.45 0.66
C TYR A 73 9.06 -8.90 -0.79
N ARG A 74 9.83 -9.87 -1.25
CA ARG A 74 9.75 -10.32 -2.65
C ARG A 74 8.37 -10.84 -3.04
N LEU A 75 7.67 -11.49 -2.12
CA LEU A 75 6.36 -12.10 -2.38
C LEU A 75 5.21 -11.38 -1.68
N THR A 76 5.50 -10.33 -0.92
CA THR A 76 4.48 -9.59 -0.20
C THR A 76 3.58 -8.83 -1.18
N PRO A 77 2.26 -8.91 -1.05
CA PRO A 77 1.38 -8.10 -1.90
C PRO A 77 1.59 -6.61 -1.63
N LEU A 78 1.82 -5.85 -2.70
CA LEU A 78 2.02 -4.41 -2.66
C LEU A 78 0.97 -3.76 -3.55
N LEU A 79 -0.01 -3.09 -2.92
CA LEU A 79 -1.13 -2.46 -3.63
C LEU A 79 -0.92 -0.95 -3.68
N LEU A 80 -1.23 -0.35 -4.83
CA LEU A 80 -1.28 1.10 -4.97
C LEU A 80 -2.74 1.53 -4.96
N LEU A 81 -3.07 2.49 -4.07
CA LEU A 81 -4.41 3.03 -3.89
C LEU A 81 -4.32 4.54 -4.08
N THR A 82 -4.80 5.06 -5.20
CA THR A 82 -4.51 6.43 -5.60
C THR A 82 -5.57 7.03 -6.52
N THR A 83 -5.60 8.36 -6.61
CA THR A 83 -6.42 9.06 -7.61
C THR A 83 -5.78 9.01 -9.00
N GLU A 84 -4.49 8.67 -9.06
CA GLU A 84 -3.77 8.56 -10.34
C GLU A 84 -4.31 7.37 -11.14
N SER A 85 -4.76 7.61 -12.37
CA SER A 85 -5.38 6.56 -13.18
C SER A 85 -4.81 6.46 -14.58
N SER A 86 -3.74 7.21 -14.90
CA SER A 86 -3.16 7.15 -16.25
C SER A 86 -2.57 5.77 -16.53
N ARG A 87 -2.67 5.37 -17.79
CA ARG A 87 -2.12 4.10 -18.24
C ARG A 87 -0.60 4.03 -18.02
N GLU A 88 0.08 5.15 -18.25
CA GLU A 88 1.53 5.24 -18.08
C GLU A 88 1.94 4.98 -16.63
N LYS A 89 1.24 5.59 -15.68
CA LYS A 89 1.54 5.41 -14.27
C LYS A 89 1.23 3.99 -13.81
N LYS A 90 0.14 3.41 -14.31
CA LYS A 90 -0.19 2.01 -13.99
C LYS A 90 0.89 1.05 -14.51
N LEU A 91 1.43 1.31 -15.70
CA LEU A 91 2.52 0.51 -16.25
C LEU A 91 3.80 0.67 -15.41
N GLU A 92 4.12 1.90 -14.99
CA GLU A 92 5.26 2.13 -14.12
C GLU A 92 5.12 1.35 -12.81
N GLY A 93 3.93 1.37 -12.20
CA GLY A 93 3.66 0.63 -10.98
C GLY A 93 3.84 -0.86 -11.17
N LYS A 94 3.33 -1.40 -12.27
CA LYS A 94 3.48 -2.82 -12.58
C LYS A 94 4.94 -3.20 -12.78
N ARG A 95 5.70 -2.39 -13.51
CA ARG A 95 7.13 -2.63 -13.74
C ARG A 95 7.93 -2.57 -12.44
N ALA A 96 7.52 -1.70 -11.52
CA ALA A 96 8.17 -1.61 -10.21
C ALA A 96 7.88 -2.84 -9.34
N GLY A 97 6.84 -3.61 -9.65
CA GLY A 97 6.50 -4.83 -8.93
C GLY A 97 5.21 -4.74 -8.11
N ALA A 98 4.35 -3.74 -8.38
CA ALA A 98 3.06 -3.65 -7.68
C ALA A 98 2.18 -4.85 -8.03
N THR A 99 1.49 -5.36 -7.01
CA THR A 99 0.56 -6.48 -7.17
C THR A 99 -0.76 -6.02 -7.78
N GLY A 100 -1.20 -4.82 -7.44
CA GLY A 100 -2.44 -4.27 -7.94
C GLY A 100 -2.50 -2.76 -7.86
N TRP A 101 -3.50 -2.20 -8.54
CA TRP A 101 -3.73 -0.76 -8.63
C TRP A 101 -5.22 -0.49 -8.43
N ILE A 102 -5.53 0.30 -7.40
CA ILE A 102 -6.91 0.63 -7.04
C ILE A 102 -7.07 2.15 -7.13
N VAL A 103 -8.09 2.60 -7.85
CA VAL A 103 -8.35 4.04 -8.04
C VAL A 103 -9.28 4.54 -6.94
N LYS A 104 -8.94 5.67 -6.31
CA LYS A 104 -9.79 6.35 -5.33
C LYS A 104 -10.94 7.07 -6.04
N PRO A 105 -12.12 7.18 -5.42
CA PRO A 105 -12.45 6.66 -4.09
C PRO A 105 -12.60 5.14 -4.12
N PHE A 106 -12.18 4.48 -3.07
CA PHE A 106 -12.24 3.02 -3.02
C PHE A 106 -13.57 2.55 -2.44
N ASN A 107 -13.97 1.35 -2.84
CA ASN A 107 -15.14 0.67 -2.27
C ASN A 107 -14.62 -0.25 -1.15
N PRO A 108 -15.07 -0.06 0.11
CA PRO A 108 -14.58 -0.86 1.23
C PRO A 108 -14.74 -2.37 1.03
N ALA A 109 -15.90 -2.80 0.52
CA ALA A 109 -16.14 -4.23 0.30
C ALA A 109 -15.21 -4.81 -0.75
N GLN A 110 -14.93 -4.07 -1.82
CA GLN A 110 -14.01 -4.51 -2.87
C GLN A 110 -12.57 -4.55 -2.38
N LEU A 111 -12.18 -3.56 -1.56
CA LEU A 111 -10.85 -3.54 -0.98
C LEU A 111 -10.66 -4.78 -0.09
N LEU A 112 -11.61 -5.07 0.79
CA LEU A 112 -11.53 -6.23 1.66
C LEU A 112 -11.53 -7.54 0.88
N ALA A 113 -12.32 -7.64 -0.20
CA ALA A 113 -12.31 -8.82 -1.06
C ALA A 113 -10.95 -9.02 -1.73
N THR A 114 -10.30 -7.94 -2.14
CA THR A 114 -8.97 -8.00 -2.72
C THR A 114 -7.97 -8.53 -1.69
N LEU A 115 -8.01 -8.03 -0.47
CA LEU A 115 -7.11 -8.50 0.59
C LEU A 115 -7.34 -9.98 0.90
N THR A 116 -8.60 -10.40 1.00
CA THR A 116 -8.93 -11.80 1.26
C THR A 116 -8.33 -12.71 0.20
N ARG A 117 -8.37 -12.28 -1.06
CA ARG A 117 -7.83 -13.05 -2.17
C ARG A 117 -6.30 -13.12 -2.14
N LEU A 118 -5.64 -12.06 -1.67
CA LEU A 118 -4.17 -11.98 -1.67
C LEU A 118 -3.53 -12.53 -0.39
N LEU A 119 -4.28 -12.61 0.69
CA LEU A 119 -3.79 -13.10 1.99
C LEU A 119 -4.41 -14.46 2.40
#